data_80d6a92a14da517c57daa54dc8ee8515
#
_entry.id   80d6a92a14da517c57daa54dc8ee8515
#
_cell.length_a   1.000
_cell.length_b   1.000
_cell.length_c   1.000
_cell.angle_alpha   90.00
_cell.angle_beta   90.00
_cell.angle_gamma   90.00
#
_symmetry.space_group_name_H-M   'P 1'
#
loop_
_entity.id
_entity.type
_entity.pdbx_description
1 polymer ?
#
loop_
_entity_poly.entity_id
_entity_poly.type
_entity_poly.pdbx_seq_one_letter_code
_entity_poly.pdbx_strand_id
1 'polypeptide(L)'
;TNGGGFFGANSTTPFENPTIISNLIELFSMMVLPGACVITFGKMTMKRKKQENKKVLFGNQGRTIFAAMSILFIVGLAICFTSEMAGNPALEQAGLNQDMGSMEGKEVRFGIAQSALFTTTTTSFTTGTVNNMHDTLTPLGGMVPMLHMMLNCVFGGKGVGLMNMIMYVILAVFLCGLMIGRT
;
A
#
# COMPACT_ATOMS: atom_id res chain seq x y z
N THR A 1 15.40 0.84 1.06
CA THR A 1 16.09 -0.39 0.62
C THR A 1 15.10 -1.53 0.55
N ASN A 2 15.06 -2.23 -0.58
CA ASN A 2 14.13 -3.33 -0.81
C ASN A 2 14.82 -4.67 -0.50
N GLY A 3 14.99 -5.00 0.75
CA GLY A 3 15.54 -6.29 1.13
C GLY A 3 16.78 -6.20 2.01
N GLY A 4 16.60 -5.81 3.24
CA GLY A 4 17.58 -5.89 4.29
C GLY A 4 18.37 -4.61 4.58
N GLY A 5 18.72 -3.82 3.59
CA GLY A 5 19.60 -2.67 3.79
C GLY A 5 21.01 -3.07 4.25
N PHE A 6 21.78 -2.11 4.74
CA PHE A 6 23.15 -2.36 5.21
C PHE A 6 23.18 -3.26 6.46
N PHE A 7 22.23 -3.07 7.37
CA PHE A 7 22.16 -3.82 8.64
C PHE A 7 21.29 -5.09 8.55
N GLY A 8 20.77 -5.44 7.40
CA GLY A 8 19.97 -6.65 7.21
C GLY A 8 18.54 -6.59 7.77
N ALA A 9 18.07 -5.44 8.26
CA ALA A 9 16.79 -5.27 8.93
C ALA A 9 15.89 -4.19 8.30
N ASN A 10 16.19 -3.76 7.09
CA ASN A 10 15.48 -2.68 6.40
C ASN A 10 15.36 -1.42 7.28
N SER A 11 14.20 -0.78 7.28
CA SER A 11 13.92 0.45 8.05
C SER A 11 13.53 0.19 9.51
N THR A 12 13.70 -1.02 10.04
CA THR A 12 13.53 -1.29 11.49
C THR A 12 14.73 -0.80 12.29
N THR A 13 15.92 -0.81 11.70
CA THR A 13 17.16 -0.42 12.37
C THR A 13 17.17 1.06 12.68
N PRO A 14 17.47 1.46 13.95
CA PRO A 14 17.58 2.87 14.33
C PRO A 14 18.62 3.67 13.54
N PHE A 15 19.65 3.02 13.02
CA PHE A 15 20.69 3.66 12.20
C PHE A 15 20.20 4.05 10.79
N GLU A 16 19.24 3.34 10.24
CA GLU A 16 18.67 3.63 8.91
C GLU A 16 17.38 4.45 9.00
N ASN A 17 16.60 4.28 10.08
CA ASN A 17 15.35 4.98 10.31
C ASN A 17 15.20 5.41 11.78
N PRO A 18 15.92 6.46 12.22
CA PRO A 18 15.99 6.81 13.64
C PRO A 18 14.74 7.48 14.20
N THR A 19 14.00 8.22 13.39
CA THR A 19 12.94 9.12 13.84
C THR A 19 11.62 8.93 13.10
N ILE A 20 10.54 9.46 13.65
CA ILE A 20 9.24 9.51 12.97
C ILE A 20 9.34 10.31 11.66
N ILE A 21 10.17 11.35 11.63
CA ILE A 21 10.36 12.18 10.43
C ILE A 21 11.04 11.37 9.31
N SER A 22 12.09 10.61 9.64
CA SER A 22 12.73 9.73 8.64
C SER A 22 11.75 8.69 8.10
N ASN A 23 10.93 8.10 8.99
CA ASN A 23 9.89 7.16 8.61
C ASN A 23 8.85 7.77 7.65
N LEU A 24 8.42 9.01 7.90
CA LEU A 24 7.50 9.73 7.00
C LEU A 24 8.13 10.06 5.65
N ILE A 25 9.42 10.41 5.61
CA ILE A 25 10.16 10.64 4.36
C ILE A 25 10.25 9.36 3.54
N GLU A 26 10.53 8.24 4.17
CA GLU A 26 10.54 6.93 3.51
C GLU A 26 9.17 6.57 2.95
N LEU A 27 8.10 6.73 3.73
CA LEU A 27 6.71 6.53 3.30
C LEU A 27 6.38 7.38 2.07
N PHE A 28 6.67 8.68 2.13
CA PHE A 28 6.45 9.59 1.01
C PHE A 28 7.23 9.16 -0.24
N SER A 29 8.49 8.79 -0.08
CA SER A 29 9.35 8.35 -1.18
C SER A 29 8.82 7.07 -1.85
N MET A 30 8.27 6.14 -1.07
CA MET A 30 7.62 4.93 -1.60
C MET A 30 6.36 5.26 -2.42
N MET A 31 5.58 6.24 -1.99
CA MET A 31 4.30 6.59 -2.60
C MET A 31 4.43 7.43 -3.88
N VAL A 32 5.46 8.28 -3.97
CA VAL A 32 5.62 9.28 -5.05
C VAL A 32 5.73 8.63 -6.43
N LEU A 33 6.59 7.65 -6.60
CA LEU A 33 6.85 7.06 -7.92
C LEU A 33 5.64 6.27 -8.45
N PRO A 34 5.03 5.34 -7.69
CA PRO A 34 3.84 4.64 -8.16
C PRO A 34 2.65 5.58 -8.38
N GLY A 35 2.45 6.56 -7.50
CA GLY A 35 1.42 7.58 -7.68
C GLY A 35 1.62 8.39 -8.97
N ALA A 36 2.85 8.78 -9.27
CA ALA A 36 3.20 9.48 -10.52
C ALA A 36 2.93 8.61 -11.76
N CYS A 37 3.15 7.29 -11.68
CA CYS A 37 2.85 6.36 -12.78
C CYS A 37 1.36 6.37 -13.14
N VAL A 38 0.46 6.35 -12.14
CA VAL A 38 -0.99 6.40 -12.38
C VAL A 38 -1.40 7.73 -13.03
N ILE A 39 -0.82 8.85 -12.59
CA ILE A 39 -1.06 10.17 -13.19
C ILE A 39 -0.57 10.20 -14.65
N THR A 40 0.62 9.68 -14.89
CA THR A 40 1.22 9.62 -16.24
C THR A 40 0.35 8.77 -17.18
N PHE A 41 -0.08 7.58 -16.75
CA PHE A 41 -1.00 6.73 -17.49
C PHE A 41 -2.29 7.47 -17.81
N GLY A 42 -2.89 8.15 -16.82
CA GLY A 42 -4.09 8.95 -17.03
C GLY A 42 -3.92 10.07 -18.07
N LYS A 43 -2.73 10.69 -18.13
CA LYS A 43 -2.41 11.69 -19.17
C LYS A 43 -2.23 11.06 -20.55
N MET A 44 -1.53 9.94 -20.63
CA MET A 44 -1.27 9.27 -21.91
C MET A 44 -2.55 8.75 -22.58
N THR A 45 -3.54 8.34 -21.78
CA THR A 45 -4.83 7.85 -22.29
C THR A 45 -5.83 8.95 -22.64
N MET A 46 -5.49 10.23 -22.41
CA MET A 46 -6.35 11.36 -22.79
C MET A 46 -6.40 11.58 -24.31
N LYS A 47 -7.58 11.98 -24.81
CA LYS A 47 -7.74 12.43 -26.21
C LYS A 47 -6.85 13.66 -26.47
N ARG A 48 -6.20 13.70 -27.63
CA ARG A 48 -5.21 14.72 -28.04
C ARG A 48 -5.65 16.16 -27.78
N LYS A 49 -6.91 16.53 -28.11
CA LYS A 49 -7.48 17.87 -27.86
C LYS A 49 -7.54 18.27 -26.36
N LYS A 50 -7.65 17.30 -25.44
CA LYS A 50 -7.62 17.55 -24.00
C LYS A 50 -6.19 17.60 -23.45
N GLN A 51 -5.25 16.99 -24.14
CA GLN A 51 -3.84 16.93 -23.72
C GLN A 51 -3.13 18.27 -23.90
N GLU A 52 -3.56 19.10 -24.86
CA GLU A 52 -3.02 20.47 -25.07
C GLU A 52 -3.40 21.43 -23.93
N ASN A 53 -4.46 21.12 -23.16
CA ASN A 53 -4.85 21.94 -22.03
C ASN A 53 -3.97 21.61 -20.80
N LYS A 54 -2.87 22.37 -20.63
CA LYS A 54 -1.86 22.20 -19.56
C LYS A 54 -2.42 22.22 -18.13
N LYS A 55 -3.67 22.65 -17.92
CA LYS A 55 -4.32 22.70 -16.60
C LYS A 55 -4.90 21.36 -16.16
N VAL A 56 -5.02 20.36 -17.04
CA VAL A 56 -5.55 19.05 -16.67
C VAL A 56 -4.43 18.16 -16.15
N LEU A 57 -4.32 18.04 -14.84
CA LEU A 57 -3.33 17.19 -14.17
C LEU A 57 -3.67 15.69 -14.33
N PHE A 58 -4.95 15.35 -14.22
CA PHE A 58 -5.46 13.98 -14.33
C PHE A 58 -6.41 13.83 -15.52
N GLY A 59 -6.21 12.79 -16.32
CA GLY A 59 -7.25 12.32 -17.26
C GLY A 59 -8.42 11.65 -16.50
N ASN A 60 -9.61 11.63 -17.11
CA ASN A 60 -10.78 11.01 -16.47
C ASN A 60 -10.53 9.56 -16.05
N GLN A 61 -9.87 8.77 -16.90
CA GLN A 61 -9.52 7.37 -16.60
C GLN A 61 -8.50 7.27 -15.47
N GLY A 62 -7.47 8.12 -15.46
CA GLY A 62 -6.50 8.16 -14.37
C GLY A 62 -7.14 8.51 -13.02
N ARG A 63 -8.12 9.40 -13.01
CA ARG A 63 -8.86 9.74 -11.78
C ARG A 63 -9.64 8.55 -11.24
N THR A 64 -10.34 7.83 -12.11
CA THR A 64 -11.12 6.65 -11.71
C THR A 64 -10.23 5.56 -11.12
N ILE A 65 -9.11 5.26 -11.80
CA ILE A 65 -8.14 4.27 -11.35
C ILE A 65 -7.53 4.70 -10.00
N PHE A 66 -7.10 5.96 -9.90
CA PHE A 66 -6.53 6.50 -8.67
C PHE A 66 -7.53 6.42 -7.50
N ALA A 67 -8.79 6.76 -7.73
CA ALA A 67 -9.84 6.67 -6.72
C ALA A 67 -10.08 5.23 -6.26
N ALA A 68 -10.18 4.28 -7.20
CA ALA A 68 -10.36 2.86 -6.87
C ALA A 68 -9.21 2.31 -6.01
N MET A 69 -7.97 2.64 -6.38
CA MET A 69 -6.78 2.22 -5.64
C MET A 69 -6.69 2.90 -4.26
N SER A 70 -7.05 4.18 -4.19
CA SER A 70 -7.11 4.90 -2.90
C SER A 70 -8.13 4.28 -1.95
N ILE A 71 -9.28 3.84 -2.44
CA ILE A 71 -10.28 3.15 -1.62
C ILE A 71 -9.70 1.84 -1.08
N LEU A 72 -9.08 1.01 -1.92
CA LEU A 72 -8.46 -0.24 -1.48
C LEU A 72 -7.37 0.01 -0.43
N PHE A 73 -6.53 1.01 -0.65
CA PHE A 73 -5.49 1.40 0.30
C PHE A 73 -6.07 1.84 1.65
N ILE A 74 -7.07 2.72 1.64
CA ILE A 74 -7.70 3.24 2.88
C ILE A 74 -8.41 2.12 3.64
N VAL A 75 -9.13 1.25 2.94
CA VAL A 75 -9.79 0.09 3.56
C VAL A 75 -8.77 -0.87 4.17
N GLY A 76 -7.70 -1.19 3.43
CA GLY A 76 -6.60 -2.01 3.95
C GLY A 76 -5.94 -1.39 5.18
N LEU A 77 -5.65 -0.09 5.14
CA LEU A 77 -5.07 0.63 6.28
C LEU A 77 -6.00 0.60 7.50
N ALA A 78 -7.30 0.83 7.31
CA ALA A 78 -8.27 0.78 8.39
C ALA A 78 -8.35 -0.60 9.04
N ILE A 79 -8.38 -1.67 8.24
CA ILE A 79 -8.40 -3.05 8.74
C ILE A 79 -7.10 -3.37 9.48
N CYS A 80 -5.95 -3.06 8.90
CA CYS A 80 -4.67 -3.31 9.53
C CYS A 80 -4.54 -2.57 10.87
N PHE A 81 -4.84 -1.27 10.89
CA PHE A 81 -4.75 -0.46 12.08
C PHE A 81 -5.69 -0.92 13.20
N THR A 82 -6.98 -1.15 12.89
CA THR A 82 -7.96 -1.58 13.89
C THR A 82 -7.65 -2.97 14.43
N SER A 83 -7.17 -3.88 13.59
CA SER A 83 -6.77 -5.23 14.00
C SER A 83 -5.55 -5.21 14.94
N GLU A 84 -4.53 -4.41 14.62
CA GLU A 84 -3.34 -4.30 15.45
C GLU A 84 -3.62 -3.58 16.80
N MET A 85 -4.54 -2.62 16.79
CA MET A 85 -4.99 -1.96 18.02
C MET A 85 -5.84 -2.87 18.90
N ALA A 86 -6.58 -3.81 18.33
CA ALA A 86 -7.38 -4.78 19.09
C ALA A 86 -6.53 -5.84 19.83
N GLY A 87 -5.24 -5.94 19.48
CA GLY A 87 -4.35 -6.95 20.03
C GLY A 87 -4.46 -8.33 19.38
N ASN A 88 -3.58 -9.24 19.80
CA ASN A 88 -3.52 -10.61 19.28
C ASN A 88 -4.19 -11.57 20.27
N PRO A 89 -5.36 -12.16 19.93
CA PRO A 89 -6.08 -13.05 20.83
C PRO A 89 -5.27 -14.31 21.22
N ALA A 90 -4.34 -14.75 20.40
CA ALA A 90 -3.49 -15.88 20.73
C ALA A 90 -2.49 -15.55 21.88
N LEU A 91 -1.97 -14.33 21.90
CA LEU A 91 -1.09 -13.86 22.97
C LEU A 91 -1.87 -13.60 24.27
N GLU A 92 -3.10 -13.11 24.17
CA GLU A 92 -3.98 -12.93 25.32
C GLU A 92 -4.30 -14.27 25.97
N GLN A 93 -4.58 -15.32 25.20
CA GLN A 93 -4.78 -16.69 25.70
C GLN A 93 -3.51 -17.26 26.36
N ALA A 94 -2.33 -16.84 25.93
CA ALA A 94 -1.06 -17.19 26.57
C ALA A 94 -0.77 -16.40 27.85
N GLY A 95 -1.67 -15.51 28.28
CA GLY A 95 -1.56 -14.73 29.52
C GLY A 95 -0.77 -13.43 29.38
N LEU A 96 -0.50 -12.97 28.16
CA LEU A 96 0.16 -11.69 27.91
C LEU A 96 -0.86 -10.57 27.83
N ASN A 97 -0.59 -9.45 28.51
CA ASN A 97 -1.45 -8.28 28.47
C ASN A 97 -1.39 -7.60 27.08
N GLN A 98 -2.54 -7.38 26.47
CA GLN A 98 -2.72 -6.75 25.17
C GLN A 98 -3.46 -5.40 25.24
N ASP A 99 -3.55 -4.75 26.42
CA ASP A 99 -4.29 -3.49 26.63
C ASP A 99 -3.78 -2.35 25.71
N MET A 100 -2.50 -2.41 25.34
CA MET A 100 -1.88 -1.43 24.43
C MET A 100 -1.96 -1.82 22.94
N GLY A 101 -2.64 -2.92 22.61
CA GLY A 101 -2.64 -3.51 21.29
C GLY A 101 -1.43 -4.43 21.03
N SER A 102 -1.33 -4.96 19.81
CA SER A 102 -0.25 -5.87 19.42
C SER A 102 1.04 -5.11 19.13
N MET A 103 1.98 -5.17 20.07
CA MET A 103 3.32 -4.58 19.91
C MET A 103 4.39 -5.60 19.51
N GLU A 104 4.03 -6.87 19.35
CA GLU A 104 4.96 -7.90 18.92
C GLU A 104 5.57 -7.57 17.56
N GLY A 105 6.88 -7.69 17.45
CA GLY A 105 7.62 -7.40 16.22
C GLY A 105 7.59 -5.94 15.76
N LYS A 106 7.11 -5.01 16.58
CA LYS A 106 7.05 -3.57 16.29
C LYS A 106 8.04 -2.77 17.13
N GLU A 107 8.58 -1.73 16.54
CA GLU A 107 9.48 -0.81 17.22
C GLU A 107 8.70 0.17 18.11
N VAL A 108 9.10 0.28 19.38
CA VAL A 108 8.44 1.16 20.36
C VAL A 108 8.45 2.64 19.90
N ARG A 109 9.50 3.08 19.21
CA ARG A 109 9.63 4.45 18.69
C ARG A 109 8.61 4.82 17.63
N PHE A 110 8.04 3.84 16.93
CA PHE A 110 7.02 4.04 15.88
C PHE A 110 5.62 3.73 16.38
N GLY A 111 5.49 2.77 17.28
CA GLY A 111 4.20 2.32 17.77
C GLY A 111 3.36 1.62 16.69
N ILE A 112 2.12 1.30 17.05
CA ILE A 112 1.21 0.53 16.20
C ILE A 112 0.79 1.32 14.95
N ALA A 113 0.46 2.61 15.12
CA ALA A 113 -0.06 3.44 14.03
C ALA A 113 0.95 3.58 12.88
N GLN A 114 2.19 3.91 13.18
CA GLN A 114 3.25 4.04 12.18
C GLN A 114 3.61 2.69 11.54
N SER A 115 3.59 1.62 12.31
CA SER A 115 3.85 0.27 11.81
C SER A 115 2.76 -0.20 10.86
N ALA A 116 1.48 -0.03 11.22
CA ALA A 116 0.35 -0.37 10.35
C ALA A 116 0.35 0.46 9.05
N LEU A 117 0.63 1.76 9.14
CA LEU A 117 0.75 2.63 7.96
C LEU A 117 1.90 2.18 7.05
N PHE A 118 3.05 1.86 7.63
CA PHE A 118 4.22 1.41 6.85
C PHE A 118 3.97 0.06 6.18
N THR A 119 3.41 -0.91 6.91
CA THR A 119 3.04 -2.22 6.38
C THR A 119 2.07 -2.12 5.21
N THR A 120 1.01 -1.31 5.36
CA THR A 120 0.02 -1.10 4.30
C THR A 120 0.64 -0.40 3.10
N THR A 121 1.48 0.60 3.32
CA THR A 121 2.14 1.36 2.24
C THR A 121 3.12 0.48 1.47
N THR A 122 4.02 -0.22 2.16
CA THR A 122 5.06 -1.02 1.50
C THR A 122 4.47 -2.13 0.63
N THR A 123 3.37 -2.74 1.06
CA THR A 123 2.69 -3.80 0.33
C THR A 123 1.81 -3.29 -0.81
N SER A 124 1.17 -2.13 -0.64
CA SER A 124 0.39 -1.48 -1.70
C SER A 124 1.26 -1.00 -2.84
N PHE A 125 2.37 -0.35 -2.52
CA PHE A 125 3.28 0.24 -3.52
C PHE A 125 4.40 -0.72 -3.96
N THR A 126 4.30 -2.00 -3.61
CA THR A 126 5.23 -3.09 -3.98
C THR A 126 6.69 -2.77 -3.69
N THR A 127 6.96 -2.10 -2.58
CA THR A 127 8.33 -1.66 -2.24
C THR A 127 9.12 -2.76 -1.56
N GLY A 128 8.54 -3.47 -0.58
CA GLY A 128 9.17 -4.57 0.15
C GLY A 128 10.05 -4.16 1.33
N THR A 129 10.30 -2.88 1.55
CA THR A 129 10.98 -2.41 2.76
C THR A 129 10.03 -2.48 3.96
N VAL A 130 10.54 -2.74 5.16
CA VAL A 130 9.72 -2.92 6.37
C VAL A 130 10.31 -2.15 7.55
N ASN A 131 9.44 -1.66 8.43
CA ASN A 131 9.82 -1.08 9.72
C ASN A 131 9.34 -1.91 10.92
N ASN A 132 8.69 -3.04 10.67
CA ASN A 132 8.19 -4.00 11.64
C ASN A 132 8.16 -5.40 11.03
N MET A 133 8.11 -6.43 11.85
CA MET A 133 7.96 -7.80 11.38
C MET A 133 6.53 -8.02 10.86
N HIS A 134 6.39 -8.62 9.68
CA HIS A 134 5.07 -8.89 9.09
C HIS A 134 4.48 -10.23 9.55
N ASP A 135 5.29 -11.18 9.94
CA ASP A 135 4.87 -12.49 10.44
C ASP A 135 4.29 -12.47 11.88
N THR A 136 4.56 -11.39 12.62
CA THR A 136 4.01 -11.18 13.97
C THR A 136 2.73 -10.33 13.98
N LEU A 137 2.22 -9.94 12.82
CA LEU A 137 0.95 -9.23 12.71
C LEU A 137 -0.21 -10.12 13.17
N THR A 138 -1.27 -9.48 13.67
CA THR A 138 -2.52 -10.18 13.98
C THR A 138 -3.07 -10.86 12.72
N PRO A 139 -3.89 -11.92 12.83
CA PRO A 139 -4.40 -12.65 11.66
C PRO A 139 -5.09 -11.76 10.62
N LEU A 140 -5.91 -10.80 11.07
CA LEU A 140 -6.57 -9.84 10.18
C LEU A 140 -5.60 -8.75 9.68
N GLY A 141 -4.68 -8.30 10.55
CA GLY A 141 -3.64 -7.37 10.16
C GLY A 141 -2.71 -7.93 9.08
N GLY A 142 -2.33 -9.22 9.21
CA GLY A 142 -1.51 -9.93 8.24
C GLY A 142 -2.23 -10.27 6.92
N MET A 143 -3.56 -10.38 6.94
CA MET A 143 -4.35 -10.56 5.72
C MET A 143 -4.17 -9.38 4.74
N VAL A 144 -4.04 -8.15 5.24
CA VAL A 144 -3.92 -6.95 4.40
C VAL A 144 -2.68 -6.96 3.52
N PRO A 145 -1.45 -7.13 4.06
CA PRO A 145 -0.27 -7.24 3.21
C PRO A 145 -0.33 -8.42 2.25
N MET A 146 -0.88 -9.56 2.65
CA MET A 146 -1.07 -10.70 1.75
C MET A 146 -2.00 -10.35 0.59
N LEU A 147 -3.16 -9.72 0.87
CA LEU A 147 -4.12 -9.31 -0.16
C LEU A 147 -3.50 -8.29 -1.13
N HIS A 148 -2.79 -7.28 -0.61
CA HIS A 148 -2.15 -6.28 -1.45
C HIS A 148 -1.07 -6.89 -2.35
N MET A 149 -0.28 -7.83 -1.83
CA MET A 149 0.73 -8.55 -2.60
C MET A 149 0.12 -9.49 -3.64
N MET A 150 -0.99 -10.16 -3.33
CA MET A 150 -1.74 -11.00 -4.29
C MET A 150 -2.31 -10.18 -5.44
N LEU A 151 -2.93 -9.05 -5.15
CA LEU A 151 -3.45 -8.13 -6.16
C LEU A 151 -2.33 -7.49 -6.98
N ASN A 152 -1.24 -7.12 -6.32
CA ASN A 152 -0.03 -6.52 -6.89
C ASN A 152 -0.32 -5.36 -7.88
N CYS A 153 -1.37 -4.59 -7.61
CA CYS A 153 -1.84 -3.54 -8.52
C CYS A 153 -2.25 -2.25 -7.81
N VAL A 154 -2.29 -2.24 -6.48
CA VAL A 154 -2.65 -1.03 -5.73
C VAL A 154 -1.59 0.03 -5.98
N PHE A 155 -1.97 1.16 -6.55
CA PHE A 155 -1.11 2.21 -7.11
C PHE A 155 -0.07 1.75 -8.16
N GLY A 156 -0.24 0.54 -8.70
CA GLY A 156 0.57 0.04 -9.81
C GLY A 156 2.00 -0.36 -9.46
N GLY A 157 2.47 -0.11 -8.26
CA GLY A 157 3.82 -0.45 -7.82
C GLY A 157 4.94 0.04 -8.74
N LYS A 158 6.10 -0.60 -8.63
CA LYS A 158 7.25 -0.34 -9.52
C LYS A 158 7.38 -1.48 -10.54
N GLY A 159 7.16 -1.20 -11.82
CA GLY A 159 7.31 -2.19 -12.89
C GLY A 159 6.09 -3.07 -13.09
N VAL A 160 6.11 -4.32 -12.62
CA VAL A 160 5.06 -5.33 -12.86
C VAL A 160 3.68 -4.89 -12.33
N GLY A 161 3.61 -4.14 -11.25
CA GLY A 161 2.36 -3.65 -10.70
C GLY A 161 1.58 -2.74 -11.66
N LEU A 162 2.25 -1.92 -12.44
CA LEU A 162 1.61 -1.12 -13.49
C LEU A 162 1.02 -1.99 -14.59
N MET A 163 1.70 -3.06 -14.99
CA MET A 163 1.18 -4.02 -15.96
C MET A 163 -0.06 -4.75 -15.42
N ASN A 164 -0.02 -5.22 -14.19
CA ASN A 164 -1.17 -5.85 -13.55
C ASN A 164 -2.38 -4.91 -13.49
N MET A 165 -2.16 -3.65 -13.14
CA MET A 165 -3.20 -2.63 -13.17
C MET A 165 -3.85 -2.51 -14.56
N ILE A 166 -3.06 -2.45 -15.62
CA ILE A 166 -3.56 -2.38 -16.99
C ILE A 166 -4.36 -3.63 -17.36
N MET A 167 -3.89 -4.82 -16.98
CA MET A 167 -4.60 -6.08 -17.19
C MET A 167 -5.97 -6.08 -16.48
N TYR A 168 -6.04 -5.64 -15.22
CA TYR A 168 -7.31 -5.52 -14.50
C TYR A 168 -8.25 -4.51 -15.15
N VAL A 169 -7.73 -3.39 -15.64
CA VAL A 169 -8.55 -2.39 -16.37
C VAL A 169 -9.13 -2.98 -17.65
N ILE A 170 -8.32 -3.72 -18.44
CA ILE A 170 -8.79 -4.38 -19.66
C ILE A 170 -9.87 -5.42 -19.32
N LEU A 171 -9.65 -6.25 -18.31
CA LEU A 171 -10.61 -7.23 -17.85
C LEU A 171 -11.90 -6.59 -17.38
N ALA A 172 -11.83 -5.49 -16.62
CA ALA A 172 -12.99 -4.76 -16.15
C ALA A 172 -13.80 -4.18 -17.32
N VAL A 173 -13.15 -3.61 -18.32
CA VAL A 173 -13.81 -3.08 -19.53
C VAL A 173 -14.48 -4.20 -20.32
N PHE A 174 -13.83 -5.36 -20.46
CA PHE A 174 -14.39 -6.54 -21.12
C PHE A 174 -15.63 -7.05 -20.39
N LEU A 175 -15.56 -7.24 -19.06
CA LEU A 175 -16.69 -7.69 -18.26
C LEU A 175 -17.87 -6.69 -18.30
N CYS A 176 -17.58 -5.39 -18.20
CA CYS A 176 -18.60 -4.35 -18.34
C CYS A 176 -19.27 -4.39 -19.73
N GLY A 177 -18.49 -4.64 -20.78
CA GLY A 177 -19.02 -4.82 -22.13
C GLY A 177 -19.99 -6.00 -22.24
N LEU A 178 -19.65 -7.14 -21.66
CA LEU A 178 -20.50 -8.31 -21.60
C LEU A 178 -21.81 -8.06 -20.82
N MET A 179 -21.70 -7.40 -19.65
CA MET A 179 -22.87 -7.10 -18.80
C MET A 179 -23.86 -6.12 -19.45
N ILE A 180 -23.39 -5.21 -20.30
CA ILE A 180 -24.22 -4.21 -20.98
C ILE A 180 -24.79 -4.77 -22.30
N GLY A 181 -24.39 -5.98 -22.71
CA GLY A 181 -24.86 -6.62 -23.95
C GLY A 181 -24.39 -5.91 -25.23
N ARG A 182 -23.35 -5.10 -25.16
CA ARG A 182 -22.64 -4.55 -26.33
C ARG A 182 -21.46 -5.45 -26.64
N THR A 183 -21.68 -6.34 -27.55
CA THR A 183 -20.62 -7.08 -28.25
C THR A 183 -19.99 -6.20 -29.33
#